data_b444a35563a119ea32d89719bb0d40f2
#
_entry.id   b444a35563a119ea32d89719bb0d40f2
#
_cell.length_a   1.000
_cell.length_b   1.000
_cell.length_c   1.000
_cell.angle_alpha   90.00
_cell.angle_beta   90.00
_cell.angle_gamma   90.00
#
_symmetry.space_group_name_H-M   'P 1'
#
loop_
_entity.id
_entity.type
_entity.pdbx_description
1 polymer ?
#
loop_
_entity_poly.entity_id
_entity_poly.type
_entity_poly.pdbx_seq_one_letter_code
_entity_poly.pdbx_strand_id
1 'polypeptide(L)'
;MAAHHKGMDRDNYIPYLRLFMIAFDITDGNLSYEKSFLEKSEADSILEILKEEISLKQNDIVIFGKNYKTPRLEAFYSKNGEQYGYSGKKMTPKPFNAILDQICSKIESVTSQKFNSVLINLYRDGQDSNGWHADNEKELGPHPFIASLSLGESRKIQFKHKSSKQRVEETLVHGSLMIMSGALQEFWKHQIPKTKAKKEARLNLTFRYII
;
A
#
# COMPACT_ATOMS: atom_id res chain seq x y z
N MET A 1 -44.90 33.31 17.60
CA MET A 1 -44.34 32.85 16.33
C MET A 1 -42.95 32.25 16.59
N ALA A 2 -42.83 30.94 16.64
CA ALA A 2 -41.56 30.27 16.96
C ALA A 2 -40.88 29.91 15.62
N ALA A 3 -39.66 30.41 15.43
CA ALA A 3 -38.81 30.09 14.29
C ALA A 3 -38.17 28.71 14.47
N HIS A 4 -38.54 27.76 13.62
CA HIS A 4 -37.91 26.44 13.53
C HIS A 4 -36.52 26.60 12.94
N HIS A 5 -35.49 26.32 13.74
CA HIS A 5 -34.14 26.03 13.22
C HIS A 5 -34.17 24.60 12.67
N LYS A 6 -34.11 24.48 11.36
CA LYS A 6 -33.79 23.22 10.69
C LYS A 6 -32.36 22.83 11.03
N GLY A 7 -32.21 21.69 11.70
CA GLY A 7 -30.92 21.07 11.97
C GLY A 7 -30.21 20.77 10.64
N MET A 8 -28.96 21.18 10.58
CA MET A 8 -28.05 20.82 9.49
C MET A 8 -27.74 19.34 9.59
N ASP A 9 -28.12 18.63 8.56
CA ASP A 9 -27.90 17.19 8.35
C ASP A 9 -26.38 16.91 8.36
N ARG A 10 -25.91 16.15 9.35
CA ARG A 10 -24.49 15.81 9.54
C ARG A 10 -24.00 14.65 8.63
N ASP A 11 -24.87 14.12 7.78
CA ASP A 11 -24.61 12.89 7.00
C ASP A 11 -24.09 13.15 5.57
N ASN A 12 -23.78 14.39 5.19
CA ASN A 12 -23.34 14.74 3.82
C ASN A 12 -21.90 15.24 3.73
N TYR A 13 -21.02 14.87 4.68
CA TYR A 13 -19.59 15.12 4.51
C TYR A 13 -18.92 13.93 3.81
N ILE A 14 -19.20 13.76 2.50
CA ILE A 14 -18.40 12.89 1.64
C ILE A 14 -17.05 13.60 1.44
N PRO A 15 -15.94 13.06 1.94
CA PRO A 15 -14.67 13.75 1.82
C PRO A 15 -14.32 13.93 0.33
N TYR A 16 -13.92 15.12 -0.04
CA TYR A 16 -13.51 15.57 -1.37
C TYR A 16 -12.52 14.64 -2.09
N LEU A 17 -11.81 13.77 -1.38
CA LEU A 17 -10.81 12.87 -1.95
C LEU A 17 -11.40 11.75 -2.83
N ARG A 18 -12.64 11.35 -2.62
CA ARG A 18 -13.27 10.30 -3.45
C ARG A 18 -13.51 10.76 -4.90
N LEU A 19 -13.49 12.06 -5.15
CA LEU A 19 -13.70 12.66 -6.49
C LEU A 19 -12.45 12.65 -7.38
N PHE A 20 -11.25 12.41 -6.85
CA PHE A 20 -9.99 12.49 -7.61
C PHE A 20 -9.32 11.14 -7.87
N MET A 21 -9.80 10.05 -7.26
CA MET A 21 -9.23 8.73 -7.52
C MET A 21 -9.59 8.24 -8.93
N ILE A 22 -8.58 7.99 -9.74
CA ILE A 22 -8.74 7.35 -11.05
C ILE A 22 -9.06 5.88 -10.80
N ALA A 23 -10.27 5.44 -11.16
CA ALA A 23 -10.65 4.04 -11.19
C ALA A 23 -10.20 3.41 -12.51
N PHE A 24 -9.57 2.24 -12.45
CA PHE A 24 -9.17 1.49 -13.63
C PHE A 24 -10.33 0.60 -14.10
N ASP A 25 -10.58 0.58 -15.40
CA ASP A 25 -11.55 -0.34 -16.01
C ASP A 25 -10.97 -1.75 -16.10
N ILE A 26 -11.20 -2.53 -15.06
CA ILE A 26 -10.72 -3.91 -14.92
C ILE A 26 -11.85 -4.84 -14.50
N THR A 27 -11.75 -6.10 -14.89
CA THR A 27 -12.65 -7.17 -14.43
C THR A 27 -12.11 -7.82 -13.16
N ASP A 28 -12.98 -8.48 -12.38
CA ASP A 28 -12.60 -9.34 -11.26
C ASP A 28 -11.76 -8.63 -10.18
N GLY A 29 -12.19 -7.41 -9.81
CA GLY A 29 -11.55 -6.62 -8.76
C GLY A 29 -11.72 -5.13 -8.94
N ASN A 30 -11.23 -4.37 -7.95
CA ASN A 30 -11.23 -2.92 -8.00
C ASN A 30 -9.82 -2.40 -7.81
N LEU A 31 -9.40 -1.51 -8.68
CA LEU A 31 -8.13 -0.81 -8.62
C LEU A 31 -8.38 0.68 -8.80
N SER A 32 -7.87 1.50 -7.89
CA SER A 32 -7.95 2.94 -8.01
C SER A 32 -6.67 3.62 -7.54
N TYR A 33 -6.42 4.81 -8.05
CA TYR A 33 -5.15 5.52 -7.84
C TYR A 33 -5.40 7.02 -7.65
N GLU A 34 -4.86 7.56 -6.55
CA GLU A 34 -4.81 8.99 -6.28
C GLU A 34 -3.35 9.46 -6.36
N LYS A 35 -3.08 10.27 -7.37
CA LYS A 35 -1.72 10.70 -7.69
C LYS A 35 -1.17 11.71 -6.68
N SER A 36 -2.05 12.51 -6.06
CA SER A 36 -1.71 13.60 -5.15
C SER A 36 -2.44 13.44 -3.80
N PHE A 37 -2.37 12.22 -3.23
CA PHE A 37 -2.99 11.94 -1.93
C PHE A 37 -2.36 12.74 -0.78
N LEU A 38 -1.03 12.90 -0.85
CA LEU A 38 -0.29 13.80 0.03
C LEU A 38 0.23 14.98 -0.80
N GLU A 39 0.11 16.18 -0.25
CA GLU A 39 0.82 17.33 -0.78
C GLU A 39 2.32 17.11 -0.73
N LYS A 40 3.07 17.67 -1.69
CA LYS A 40 4.52 17.41 -1.80
C LYS A 40 5.28 17.68 -0.50
N SER A 41 5.03 18.79 0.15
CA SER A 41 5.71 19.14 1.41
C SER A 41 5.40 18.17 2.55
N GLU A 42 4.16 17.69 2.63
CA GLU A 42 3.74 16.68 3.60
C GLU A 42 4.44 15.34 3.31
N ALA A 43 4.45 14.93 2.06
CA ALA A 43 5.09 13.69 1.63
C ALA A 43 6.62 13.71 1.86
N ASP A 44 7.28 14.84 1.57
CA ASP A 44 8.71 15.06 1.86
C ASP A 44 8.99 14.92 3.37
N SER A 45 8.21 15.60 4.22
CA SER A 45 8.38 15.53 5.67
C SER A 45 8.18 14.11 6.23
N ILE A 46 7.13 13.44 5.79
CA ILE A 46 6.86 12.05 6.17
C ILE A 46 8.00 11.13 5.75
N LEU A 47 8.52 11.29 4.52
CA LEU A 47 9.62 10.46 4.02
C LEU A 47 10.88 10.60 4.88
N GLU A 48 11.25 11.82 5.28
CA GLU A 48 12.42 12.05 6.13
C GLU A 48 12.23 11.44 7.53
N ILE A 49 11.08 11.63 8.16
CA ILE A 49 10.77 11.00 9.46
C ILE A 49 10.86 9.47 9.36
N LEU A 50 10.29 8.87 8.32
CA LEU A 50 10.30 7.43 8.15
C LEU A 50 11.71 6.88 7.90
N LYS A 51 12.59 7.61 7.21
CA LYS A 51 14.00 7.23 7.02
C LYS A 51 14.76 7.13 8.34
N GLU A 52 14.45 8.00 9.30
CA GLU A 52 15.08 8.03 10.61
C GLU A 52 14.50 6.98 11.56
N GLU A 53 13.18 6.84 11.59
CA GLU A 53 12.49 6.03 12.59
C GLU A 53 12.28 4.57 12.20
N ILE A 54 12.29 4.22 10.90
CA ILE A 54 12.00 2.86 10.44
C ILE A 54 13.27 2.04 10.30
N SER A 55 13.41 1.03 11.15
CA SER A 55 14.50 0.05 11.05
C SER A 55 14.18 -1.03 10.02
N LEU A 56 14.71 -0.86 8.82
CA LEU A 56 14.55 -1.76 7.68
C LEU A 56 15.63 -2.85 7.67
N LYS A 57 15.25 -4.06 7.24
CA LYS A 57 16.17 -5.21 7.11
C LYS A 57 16.01 -5.88 5.76
N GLN A 58 17.12 -6.41 5.23
CA GLN A 58 17.07 -7.30 4.09
C GLN A 58 16.75 -8.72 4.55
N ASN A 59 15.59 -9.22 4.16
CA ASN A 59 15.16 -10.56 4.54
C ASN A 59 15.69 -11.63 3.57
N ASP A 60 15.63 -12.89 4.01
CA ASP A 60 15.88 -14.05 3.16
C ASP A 60 14.52 -14.63 2.70
N ILE A 61 14.46 -15.08 1.46
CA ILE A 61 13.34 -15.83 0.91
C ILE A 61 13.82 -17.17 0.37
N VAL A 62 12.97 -18.18 0.44
CA VAL A 62 13.24 -19.51 -0.14
C VAL A 62 12.51 -19.60 -1.47
N ILE A 63 13.26 -19.79 -2.55
CA ILE A 63 12.72 -20.00 -3.90
C ILE A 63 13.28 -21.35 -4.42
N PHE A 64 12.39 -22.30 -4.71
CA PHE A 64 12.77 -23.66 -5.14
C PHE A 64 13.82 -24.31 -4.22
N GLY A 65 13.64 -24.20 -2.90
CA GLY A 65 14.55 -24.76 -1.88
C GLY A 65 15.88 -24.04 -1.69
N LYS A 66 16.12 -22.94 -2.41
CA LYS A 66 17.33 -22.10 -2.25
C LYS A 66 17.04 -20.79 -1.55
N ASN A 67 17.95 -20.39 -0.66
CA ASN A 67 17.84 -19.10 0.03
C ASN A 67 18.37 -17.96 -0.86
N TYR A 68 17.59 -16.89 -0.94
CA TYR A 68 17.94 -15.66 -1.63
C TYR A 68 17.65 -14.46 -0.73
N LYS A 69 18.43 -13.39 -0.86
CA LYS A 69 18.09 -12.11 -0.24
C LYS A 69 16.94 -11.45 -1.01
N THR A 70 15.94 -10.90 -0.29
CA THR A 70 14.93 -10.07 -0.94
C THR A 70 15.59 -8.90 -1.65
N PRO A 71 15.23 -8.61 -2.91
CA PRO A 71 15.79 -7.46 -3.63
C PRO A 71 15.08 -6.16 -3.19
N ARG A 72 15.12 -5.86 -1.90
CA ARG A 72 14.62 -4.69 -1.18
C ARG A 72 14.85 -4.86 0.32
N LEU A 73 14.70 -3.78 1.08
CA LEU A 73 14.63 -3.84 2.53
C LEU A 73 13.19 -3.78 3.00
N GLU A 74 12.89 -4.42 4.12
CA GLU A 74 11.52 -4.57 4.61
C GLU A 74 11.43 -4.32 6.12
N ALA A 75 10.27 -3.81 6.55
CA ALA A 75 9.87 -3.76 7.96
C ALA A 75 8.37 -4.02 8.06
N PHE A 76 7.94 -4.66 9.15
CA PHE A 76 6.54 -4.96 9.40
C PHE A 76 6.11 -4.39 10.74
N TYR A 77 4.97 -3.70 10.75
CA TYR A 77 4.36 -3.09 11.92
C TYR A 77 2.91 -3.53 12.06
N SER A 78 2.45 -3.74 13.31
CA SER A 78 1.06 -4.11 13.62
C SER A 78 0.61 -3.44 14.92
N LYS A 79 -0.64 -2.97 14.94
CA LYS A 79 -1.28 -2.39 16.13
C LYS A 79 -1.58 -3.44 17.18
N ASN A 80 -1.87 -4.67 16.76
CA ASN A 80 -2.36 -5.75 17.61
C ASN A 80 -1.28 -6.81 17.93
N GLY A 81 -0.05 -6.64 17.42
CA GLY A 81 1.01 -7.63 17.57
C GLY A 81 0.81 -8.91 16.74
N GLU A 82 -0.16 -8.91 15.80
CA GLU A 82 -0.43 -10.03 14.93
C GLU A 82 0.75 -10.31 14.01
N GLN A 83 1.16 -11.57 13.94
CA GLN A 83 2.22 -12.03 13.04
C GLN A 83 1.68 -12.13 11.63
N TYR A 84 2.46 -11.72 10.67
CA TYR A 84 2.13 -11.81 9.26
C TYR A 84 3.07 -12.75 8.53
N GLY A 85 2.48 -13.73 7.84
CA GLY A 85 3.23 -14.67 7.02
C GLY A 85 3.35 -14.17 5.58
N TYR A 86 4.55 -13.72 5.17
CA TYR A 86 4.82 -13.32 3.80
C TYR A 86 5.90 -14.19 3.17
N SER A 87 5.65 -14.72 1.97
CA SER A 87 6.60 -15.59 1.25
C SER A 87 7.16 -16.76 2.08
N GLY A 88 6.31 -17.40 2.90
CA GLY A 88 6.69 -18.55 3.72
C GLY A 88 7.46 -18.21 5.01
N LYS A 89 7.60 -16.93 5.36
CA LYS A 89 8.21 -16.49 6.63
C LYS A 89 7.23 -15.71 7.47
N LYS A 90 7.23 -15.98 8.78
CA LYS A 90 6.56 -15.14 9.75
C LYS A 90 7.42 -13.92 10.05
N MET A 91 6.86 -12.73 9.83
CA MET A 91 7.47 -11.47 10.24
C MET A 91 7.03 -11.13 11.65
N THR A 92 7.98 -10.83 12.53
CA THR A 92 7.67 -10.32 13.86
C THR A 92 7.32 -8.84 13.74
N PRO A 93 6.10 -8.44 14.14
CA PRO A 93 5.69 -7.06 14.02
C PRO A 93 6.39 -6.18 15.05
N LYS A 94 6.59 -4.92 14.71
CA LYS A 94 6.85 -3.83 15.64
C LYS A 94 5.54 -3.07 15.90
N PRO A 95 5.38 -2.40 17.05
CA PRO A 95 4.22 -1.53 17.27
C PRO A 95 4.26 -0.33 16.32
N PHE A 96 3.08 0.19 15.96
CA PHE A 96 3.01 1.46 15.23
C PHE A 96 3.69 2.57 16.07
N ASN A 97 4.36 3.48 15.38
CA ASN A 97 4.81 4.75 15.92
C ASN A 97 3.83 5.87 15.52
N ALA A 98 4.02 7.06 16.05
CA ALA A 98 3.11 8.20 15.84
C ALA A 98 2.89 8.54 14.36
N ILE A 99 3.95 8.49 13.54
CA ILE A 99 3.84 8.81 12.10
C ILE A 99 3.04 7.74 11.35
N LEU A 100 3.20 6.45 11.67
CA LEU A 100 2.43 5.37 11.07
C LEU A 100 0.94 5.45 11.46
N ASP A 101 0.63 5.82 12.70
CA ASP A 101 -0.75 6.05 13.15
C ASP A 101 -1.38 7.27 12.44
N GLN A 102 -0.63 8.34 12.26
CA GLN A 102 -1.10 9.53 11.52
C GLN A 102 -1.43 9.18 10.06
N ILE A 103 -0.52 8.51 9.35
CA ILE A 103 -0.74 8.09 7.96
C ILE A 103 -1.92 7.14 7.86
N CYS A 104 -1.99 6.15 8.75
CA CYS A 104 -3.08 5.17 8.81
C CYS A 104 -4.43 5.88 8.99
N SER A 105 -4.54 6.79 9.95
CA SER A 105 -5.76 7.57 10.22
C SER A 105 -6.19 8.41 9.03
N LYS A 106 -5.24 9.03 8.32
CA LYS A 106 -5.52 9.79 7.10
C LYS A 106 -6.08 8.89 5.99
N ILE A 107 -5.50 7.70 5.78
CA ILE A 107 -6.00 6.72 4.79
C ILE A 107 -7.38 6.21 5.21
N GLU A 108 -7.59 5.86 6.48
CA GLU A 108 -8.88 5.42 7.00
C GLU A 108 -9.99 6.47 6.79
N SER A 109 -9.68 7.75 6.98
CA SER A 109 -10.66 8.85 6.82
C SER A 109 -11.19 8.98 5.39
N VAL A 110 -10.40 8.66 4.38
CA VAL A 110 -10.78 8.79 2.96
C VAL A 110 -11.29 7.48 2.36
N THR A 111 -10.92 6.34 2.93
CA THR A 111 -11.35 5.02 2.43
C THR A 111 -12.53 4.46 3.19
N SER A 112 -12.84 4.97 4.38
CA SER A 112 -13.80 4.40 5.34
C SER A 112 -13.49 2.93 5.69
N GLN A 113 -12.21 2.52 5.55
CA GLN A 113 -11.71 1.19 5.89
C GLN A 113 -10.79 1.26 7.10
N LYS A 114 -10.64 0.16 7.82
CA LYS A 114 -9.75 0.04 8.96
C LYS A 114 -8.49 -0.74 8.59
N PHE A 115 -7.37 -0.35 9.20
CA PHE A 115 -6.09 -1.02 9.03
C PHE A 115 -5.42 -1.21 10.39
N ASN A 116 -4.85 -2.39 10.60
CA ASN A 116 -4.11 -2.73 11.82
C ASN A 116 -2.66 -3.11 11.56
N SER A 117 -2.24 -3.13 10.31
CA SER A 117 -0.89 -3.53 9.94
C SER A 117 -0.36 -2.75 8.74
N VAL A 118 0.96 -2.62 8.65
CA VAL A 118 1.66 -2.05 7.50
C VAL A 118 2.95 -2.80 7.22
N LEU A 119 3.11 -3.23 5.96
CA LEU A 119 4.37 -3.72 5.42
C LEU A 119 5.06 -2.56 4.70
N ILE A 120 6.28 -2.25 5.13
CA ILE A 120 7.11 -1.19 4.55
C ILE A 120 8.20 -1.82 3.72
N ASN A 121 8.32 -1.39 2.46
CA ASN A 121 9.34 -1.83 1.51
C ASN A 121 10.17 -0.64 1.05
N LEU A 122 11.49 -0.73 1.20
CA LEU A 122 12.44 0.22 0.62
C LEU A 122 13.10 -0.41 -0.61
N TYR A 123 12.86 0.19 -1.77
CA TYR A 123 13.57 -0.05 -3.01
C TYR A 123 14.69 0.97 -3.12
N ARG A 124 15.95 0.53 -2.98
CA ARG A 124 17.13 1.41 -2.90
C ARG A 124 17.45 2.09 -4.22
N ASP A 125 17.18 1.35 -5.30
CA ASP A 125 17.46 1.79 -6.67
C ASP A 125 16.60 1.02 -7.71
N GLY A 126 16.96 1.12 -8.99
CA GLY A 126 16.26 0.43 -10.07
C GLY A 126 16.42 -1.10 -10.08
N GLN A 127 17.39 -1.66 -9.36
CA GLN A 127 17.63 -3.11 -9.32
C GLN A 127 16.80 -3.79 -8.23
N ASP A 128 16.37 -3.04 -7.23
CA ASP A 128 15.40 -3.55 -6.25
C ASP A 128 14.01 -3.70 -6.89
N SER A 129 13.31 -4.76 -6.51
CA SER A 129 12.07 -5.18 -7.16
C SER A 129 11.17 -6.00 -6.22
N ASN A 130 9.92 -6.16 -6.61
CA ASN A 130 9.02 -7.19 -6.11
C ASN A 130 8.44 -7.94 -7.30
N GLY A 131 8.71 -9.24 -7.43
CA GLY A 131 8.26 -10.04 -8.56
C GLY A 131 6.73 -10.25 -8.58
N TRP A 132 6.22 -10.95 -9.60
CA TRP A 132 4.80 -11.23 -9.75
C TRP A 132 4.21 -12.01 -8.57
N HIS A 133 3.33 -11.36 -7.80
CA HIS A 133 2.66 -11.91 -6.61
C HIS A 133 1.22 -11.38 -6.52
N ALA A 134 0.49 -11.92 -5.57
CA ALA A 134 -0.77 -11.38 -5.07
C ALA A 134 -0.70 -11.38 -3.54
N ASP A 135 -1.32 -10.42 -2.90
CA ASP A 135 -1.44 -10.34 -1.44
C ASP A 135 -2.71 -11.10 -1.02
N ASN A 136 -2.62 -12.42 -1.01
CA ASN A 136 -3.74 -13.33 -0.76
C ASN A 136 -3.47 -14.31 0.38
N GLU A 137 -2.68 -13.88 1.34
CA GLU A 137 -2.40 -14.63 2.56
C GLU A 137 -3.70 -14.82 3.36
N LYS A 138 -3.83 -15.97 4.04
CA LYS A 138 -5.04 -16.34 4.79
C LYS A 138 -5.38 -15.35 5.87
N GLU A 139 -4.38 -14.74 6.46
CA GLU A 139 -4.49 -13.74 7.52
C GLU A 139 -5.17 -12.44 7.06
N LEU A 140 -5.27 -12.21 5.75
CA LEU A 140 -5.96 -11.05 5.18
C LEU A 140 -7.45 -11.31 4.92
N GLY A 141 -7.89 -12.56 5.05
CA GLY A 141 -9.25 -12.95 4.71
C GLY A 141 -9.57 -12.88 3.21
N PRO A 142 -10.83 -13.14 2.84
CA PRO A 142 -11.29 -13.02 1.45
C PRO A 142 -11.42 -11.55 1.04
N HIS A 143 -11.05 -11.25 -0.22
CA HIS A 143 -11.20 -9.93 -0.81
C HIS A 143 -10.60 -8.78 0.01
N PRO A 144 -9.31 -8.84 0.38
CA PRO A 144 -8.69 -7.85 1.25
C PRO A 144 -8.72 -6.44 0.63
N PHE A 145 -8.94 -5.44 1.47
CA PHE A 145 -8.79 -4.05 1.11
C PHE A 145 -7.38 -3.58 1.47
N ILE A 146 -6.61 -3.17 0.46
CA ILE A 146 -5.20 -2.85 0.60
C ILE A 146 -4.96 -1.41 0.13
N ALA A 147 -4.30 -0.62 0.97
CA ALA A 147 -3.90 0.74 0.64
C ALA A 147 -2.38 0.85 0.55
N SER A 148 -1.87 1.29 -0.59
CA SER A 148 -0.43 1.35 -0.90
C SER A 148 0.01 2.78 -1.14
N LEU A 149 0.68 3.38 -0.14
CA LEU A 149 1.26 4.72 -0.20
C LEU A 149 2.69 4.64 -0.75
N SER A 150 3.01 5.54 -1.69
CA SER A 150 4.34 5.64 -2.32
C SER A 150 5.02 6.94 -1.95
N LEU A 151 6.27 6.87 -1.49
CA LEU A 151 7.11 8.02 -1.14
C LEU A 151 8.48 7.90 -1.80
N GLY A 152 9.06 9.02 -2.21
CA GLY A 152 10.37 9.09 -2.87
C GLY A 152 10.29 8.89 -4.37
N GLU A 153 11.24 8.15 -4.95
CA GLU A 153 11.38 7.99 -6.40
C GLU A 153 10.20 7.24 -7.03
N SER A 154 9.81 7.64 -8.22
CA SER A 154 8.74 7.00 -8.96
C SER A 154 9.12 5.62 -9.50
N ARG A 155 8.22 4.67 -9.38
CA ARG A 155 8.39 3.31 -9.92
C ARG A 155 7.13 2.85 -10.63
N LYS A 156 7.29 2.10 -11.71
CA LYS A 156 6.17 1.42 -12.35
C LYS A 156 5.66 0.27 -11.51
N ILE A 157 4.33 0.15 -11.42
CA ILE A 157 3.64 -1.07 -10.99
C ILE A 157 2.95 -1.66 -12.20
N GLN A 158 2.98 -2.97 -12.29
CA GLN A 158 2.33 -3.70 -13.36
C GLN A 158 1.37 -4.72 -12.78
N PHE A 159 0.20 -4.82 -13.36
CA PHE A 159 -0.81 -5.81 -13.05
C PHE A 159 -1.05 -6.71 -14.26
N LYS A 160 -1.31 -7.99 -14.01
CA LYS A 160 -1.78 -8.93 -15.02
C LYS A 160 -2.87 -9.82 -14.44
N HIS A 161 -3.93 -9.99 -15.19
CA HIS A 161 -4.97 -10.95 -14.86
C HIS A 161 -4.44 -12.38 -15.01
N LYS A 162 -4.85 -13.30 -14.13
CA LYS A 162 -4.32 -14.69 -14.12
C LYS A 162 -4.81 -15.53 -15.28
N SER A 163 -6.02 -15.30 -15.78
CA SER A 163 -6.66 -16.08 -16.85
C SER A 163 -6.94 -15.31 -18.13
N SER A 164 -7.23 -13.99 -18.05
CA SER A 164 -7.44 -13.15 -19.23
C SER A 164 -6.13 -12.53 -19.73
N LYS A 165 -6.19 -11.82 -20.87
CA LYS A 165 -5.05 -11.05 -21.41
C LYS A 165 -4.95 -9.64 -20.83
N GLN A 166 -5.84 -9.27 -19.90
CA GLN A 166 -5.91 -7.93 -19.34
C GLN A 166 -4.63 -7.59 -18.56
N ARG A 167 -4.11 -6.38 -18.79
CA ARG A 167 -2.94 -5.82 -18.12
C ARG A 167 -3.19 -4.36 -17.81
N VAL A 168 -2.64 -3.92 -16.68
CA VAL A 168 -2.62 -2.50 -16.28
C VAL A 168 -1.18 -2.16 -15.87
N GLU A 169 -0.76 -0.97 -16.21
CA GLU A 169 0.51 -0.40 -15.77
C GLU A 169 0.26 1.03 -15.27
N GLU A 170 0.84 1.40 -14.14
CA GLU A 170 0.77 2.75 -13.60
C GLU A 170 2.13 3.17 -13.04
N THR A 171 2.40 4.48 -13.02
CA THR A 171 3.58 5.06 -12.40
C THR A 171 3.24 5.59 -11.01
N LEU A 172 3.69 4.88 -9.99
CA LEU A 172 3.53 5.28 -8.60
C LEU A 172 4.47 6.44 -8.31
N VAL A 173 3.92 7.64 -8.15
CA VAL A 173 4.70 8.85 -7.86
C VAL A 173 4.75 9.14 -6.35
N HIS A 174 5.61 10.08 -5.98
CA HIS A 174 5.75 10.55 -4.60
C HIS A 174 4.44 11.14 -4.05
N GLY A 175 4.02 10.70 -2.86
CA GLY A 175 2.76 11.12 -2.22
C GLY A 175 1.50 10.45 -2.76
N SER A 176 1.62 9.49 -3.68
CA SER A 176 0.46 8.83 -4.30
C SER A 176 -0.06 7.65 -3.47
N LEU A 177 -1.36 7.41 -3.56
CA LEU A 177 -2.06 6.29 -2.92
C LEU A 177 -2.72 5.40 -3.98
N MET A 178 -2.45 4.11 -3.93
CA MET A 178 -3.15 3.09 -4.72
C MET A 178 -4.01 2.23 -3.81
N ILE A 179 -5.25 1.99 -4.22
CA ILE A 179 -6.18 1.10 -3.52
C ILE A 179 -6.44 -0.12 -4.37
N MET A 180 -6.30 -1.28 -3.75
CA MET A 180 -6.59 -2.60 -4.31
C MET A 180 -7.67 -3.27 -3.46
N SER A 181 -8.79 -3.68 -4.06
CA SER A 181 -9.90 -4.27 -3.29
C SER A 181 -10.77 -5.22 -4.12
N GLY A 182 -11.81 -5.77 -3.49
CA GLY A 182 -12.63 -6.79 -4.11
C GLY A 182 -11.82 -8.05 -4.42
N ALA A 183 -12.14 -8.75 -5.47
CA ALA A 183 -11.49 -10.00 -5.86
C ALA A 183 -10.09 -9.81 -6.52
N LEU A 184 -9.51 -8.59 -6.47
CA LEU A 184 -8.26 -8.29 -7.19
C LEU A 184 -7.14 -9.28 -6.83
N GLN A 185 -6.93 -9.59 -5.56
CA GLN A 185 -5.85 -10.48 -5.15
C GLN A 185 -6.11 -11.95 -5.52
N GLU A 186 -7.36 -12.32 -5.75
CA GLU A 186 -7.74 -13.64 -6.25
C GLU A 186 -7.43 -13.79 -7.74
N PHE A 187 -7.78 -12.80 -8.57
CA PHE A 187 -7.72 -12.92 -10.03
C PHE A 187 -6.52 -12.23 -10.68
N TRP A 188 -5.82 -11.35 -9.96
CA TRP A 188 -4.70 -10.60 -10.50
C TRP A 188 -3.38 -10.92 -9.80
N LYS A 189 -2.29 -10.67 -10.50
CA LYS A 189 -0.93 -10.54 -9.93
C LYS A 189 -0.39 -9.17 -10.24
N HIS A 190 0.47 -8.67 -9.35
CA HIS A 190 1.15 -7.40 -9.57
C HIS A 190 2.65 -7.52 -9.27
N GLN A 191 3.43 -6.57 -9.78
CA GLN A 191 4.88 -6.50 -9.54
C GLN A 191 5.39 -5.06 -9.59
N ILE A 192 6.52 -4.83 -8.93
CA ILE A 192 7.43 -3.70 -9.18
C ILE A 192 8.64 -4.26 -9.94
N PRO A 193 8.74 -4.07 -11.26
CA PRO A 193 9.81 -4.67 -12.05
C PRO A 193 11.15 -3.97 -11.80
N LYS A 194 12.26 -4.68 -12.07
CA LYS A 194 13.57 -4.05 -12.21
C LYS A 194 13.58 -3.08 -13.38
N THR A 195 14.46 -2.08 -13.30
CA THR A 195 14.69 -1.15 -14.42
C THR A 195 16.18 -0.83 -14.55
N LYS A 196 16.62 -0.61 -15.79
CA LYS A 196 17.98 -0.15 -16.09
C LYS A 196 18.12 1.38 -15.94
N ALA A 197 17.00 2.10 -15.89
CA ALA A 197 17.03 3.54 -15.64
C ALA A 197 17.60 3.82 -14.25
N LYS A 198 18.42 4.86 -14.13
CA LYS A 198 18.88 5.34 -12.82
C LYS A 198 17.64 5.74 -11.99
N LYS A 199 17.56 5.22 -10.80
CA LYS A 199 16.47 5.47 -9.84
C LYS A 199 17.06 5.72 -8.46
N GLU A 200 16.48 6.67 -7.76
CA GLU A 200 16.73 6.90 -6.34
C GLU A 200 15.83 6.00 -5.47
N ALA A 201 15.93 6.16 -4.16
CA ALA A 201 15.20 5.33 -3.23
C ALA A 201 13.67 5.62 -3.25
N ARG A 202 12.86 4.56 -3.20
CA ARG A 202 11.42 4.61 -3.02
C ARG A 202 11.01 3.83 -1.78
N LEU A 203 10.27 4.46 -0.91
CA LEU A 203 9.60 3.83 0.22
C LEU A 203 8.14 3.55 -0.14
N ASN A 204 7.67 2.34 0.17
CA ASN A 204 6.28 1.94 -0.01
C ASN A 204 5.70 1.45 1.31
N LEU A 205 4.55 1.97 1.69
CA LEU A 205 3.79 1.54 2.86
C LEU A 205 2.52 0.86 2.40
N THR A 206 2.38 -0.43 2.65
CA THR A 206 1.20 -1.22 2.27
C THR A 206 0.39 -1.55 3.52
N PHE A 207 -0.71 -0.82 3.73
CA PHE A 207 -1.62 -0.98 4.85
C PHE A 207 -2.64 -2.09 4.56
N ARG A 208 -2.88 -2.93 5.57
CA ARG A 208 -3.79 -4.08 5.51
C ARG A 208 -4.51 -4.26 6.85
N TYR A 209 -5.61 -4.98 6.83
CA TYR A 209 -6.24 -5.49 8.03
C TYR A 209 -5.98 -6.98 8.14
N ILE A 210 -5.32 -7.40 9.22
CA ILE A 210 -5.07 -8.80 9.57
C ILE A 210 -6.18 -9.24 10.53
N ILE A 211 -6.86 -10.35 10.21
CA ILE A 211 -7.96 -10.94 10.97
C ILE A 211 -7.48 -11.91 12.05
#